data_efabbd813018f1e1be9864603015f8ac
#
_entry.id   efabbd813018f1e1be9864603015f8ac
#
_cell.length_a   1.000
_cell.length_b   1.000
_cell.length_c   1.000
_cell.angle_alpha   90.00
_cell.angle_beta   90.00
_cell.angle_gamma   90.00
#
_symmetry.space_group_name_H-M   'P 1'
#
loop_
_entity.id
_entity.type
_entity.pdbx_description
1 polymer ?
#
loop_
_entity_poly.entity_id
_entity_poly.type
_entity_poly.pdbx_seq_one_letter_code
_entity_poly.pdbx_strand_id
1 'polypeptide(L)'
;MNIGQAARQSGLSAKMIRYYESISLLKAANRTDSGYRVYGSDDLHTLAFIKRSRDLGFSLEEVGKLLTLWQDRQRASADVKALARQHIDELNQKIRELGELRDTLQDLVEHCSGDHRPDCPILKELASGCCAQPARA
;
A
#
# COMPACT_ATOMS: atom_id res chain seq x y z
N MET A 1 26.78 -1.19 -4.57
CA MET A 1 26.20 -2.50 -4.93
C MET A 1 25.30 -2.37 -6.14
N ASN A 2 25.07 -3.45 -6.86
CA ASN A 2 24.19 -3.46 -8.02
C ASN A 2 22.72 -3.55 -7.61
N ILE A 3 21.81 -3.43 -8.59
CA ILE A 3 20.37 -3.44 -8.33
C ILE A 3 19.88 -4.76 -7.70
N GLY A 4 20.47 -5.89 -8.09
CA GLY A 4 20.11 -7.20 -7.52
C GLY A 4 20.48 -7.29 -6.04
N GLN A 5 21.61 -6.77 -5.66
CA GLN A 5 22.04 -6.72 -4.26
C GLN A 5 21.18 -5.75 -3.46
N ALA A 6 20.86 -4.58 -4.02
CA ALA A 6 19.98 -3.61 -3.41
C ALA A 6 18.58 -4.20 -3.20
N ALA A 7 18.06 -4.92 -4.18
CA ALA A 7 16.76 -5.60 -4.08
C ALA A 7 16.74 -6.61 -2.92
N ARG A 8 17.76 -7.44 -2.83
CA ARG A 8 17.85 -8.45 -1.76
C ARG A 8 17.93 -7.81 -0.38
N GLN A 9 18.71 -6.75 -0.23
CA GLN A 9 18.88 -6.11 1.07
C GLN A 9 17.69 -5.26 1.49
N SER A 10 17.00 -4.63 0.54
CA SER A 10 15.84 -3.79 0.83
C SER A 10 14.53 -4.55 0.96
N GLY A 11 14.46 -5.76 0.43
CA GLY A 11 13.21 -6.53 0.34
C GLY A 11 12.28 -6.07 -0.77
N LEU A 12 12.77 -5.20 -1.66
CA LEU A 12 12.04 -4.72 -2.83
C LEU A 12 12.53 -5.45 -4.08
N SER A 13 11.68 -5.58 -5.09
CA SER A 13 12.10 -6.13 -6.38
C SER A 13 12.91 -5.09 -7.15
N ALA A 14 13.78 -5.57 -8.06
CA ALA A 14 14.53 -4.69 -8.94
C ALA A 14 13.59 -3.82 -9.78
N LYS A 15 12.46 -4.36 -10.21
CA LYS A 15 11.43 -3.64 -10.95
C LYS A 15 10.88 -2.46 -10.14
N MET A 16 10.59 -2.67 -8.87
CA MET A 16 10.09 -1.61 -7.99
C MET A 16 11.14 -0.53 -7.75
N ILE A 17 12.39 -0.92 -7.58
CA ILE A 17 13.48 0.04 -7.41
C ILE A 17 13.60 0.95 -8.64
N ARG A 18 13.57 0.36 -9.85
CA ARG A 18 13.58 1.14 -11.09
C ARG A 18 12.39 2.08 -11.20
N TYR A 19 11.22 1.61 -10.79
CA TYR A 19 10.00 2.41 -10.80
C TYR A 19 10.15 3.62 -9.86
N TYR A 20 10.65 3.41 -8.65
CA TYR A 20 10.85 4.50 -7.69
C TYR A 20 11.86 5.53 -8.18
N GLU A 21 12.90 5.10 -8.89
CA GLU A 21 13.80 6.04 -9.56
C GLU A 21 13.08 6.83 -10.65
N SER A 22 12.23 6.18 -11.43
CA SER A 22 11.52 6.82 -12.55
C SER A 22 10.56 7.91 -12.12
N ILE A 23 9.97 7.78 -10.93
CA ILE A 23 9.05 8.78 -10.37
C ILE A 23 9.75 9.75 -9.41
N SER A 24 11.08 9.71 -9.36
CA SER A 24 11.92 10.57 -8.51
C SER A 24 11.68 10.41 -7.02
N LEU A 25 11.11 9.30 -6.60
CA LEU A 25 10.97 8.97 -5.18
C LEU A 25 12.32 8.57 -4.61
N LEU A 26 13.12 7.87 -5.42
CA LEU A 26 14.49 7.53 -5.13
C LEU A 26 15.40 8.34 -6.06
N LYS A 27 16.47 8.90 -5.52
CA LYS A 27 17.47 9.59 -6.33
C LYS A 27 18.05 8.62 -7.37
N ALA A 28 18.25 9.11 -8.60
CA ALA A 28 18.85 8.33 -9.65
C ALA A 28 20.20 7.74 -9.19
N ALA A 29 20.37 6.44 -9.37
CA ALA A 29 21.60 5.77 -8.96
C ALA A 29 22.78 6.25 -9.80
N ASN A 30 23.94 6.35 -9.17
CA ASN A 30 25.19 6.52 -9.89
C ASN A 30 25.41 5.30 -10.77
N ARG A 31 26.11 5.50 -11.90
CA ARG A 31 26.41 4.41 -12.83
C ARG A 31 27.91 4.20 -12.91
N THR A 32 28.30 2.95 -13.13
CA THR A 32 29.68 2.61 -13.46
C THR A 32 30.01 3.12 -14.88
N ASP A 33 31.28 3.10 -15.24
CA ASP A 33 31.72 3.43 -16.60
C ASP A 33 31.08 2.52 -17.66
N SER A 34 30.68 1.31 -17.24
CA SER A 34 29.95 0.35 -18.11
C SER A 34 28.44 0.61 -18.17
N GLY A 35 27.94 1.63 -17.49
CA GLY A 35 26.53 2.00 -17.49
C GLY A 35 25.65 1.25 -16.48
N TYR A 36 26.22 0.42 -15.61
CA TYR A 36 25.47 -0.30 -14.57
C TYR A 36 25.16 0.61 -13.38
N ARG A 37 23.96 0.44 -12.81
CA ARG A 37 23.55 1.16 -11.61
C ARG A 37 24.36 0.73 -10.39
N VAL A 38 24.75 1.70 -9.58
CA VAL A 38 25.43 1.48 -8.30
C VAL A 38 24.64 2.15 -7.18
N TYR A 39 24.34 1.38 -6.15
CA TYR A 39 23.59 1.83 -5.00
C TYR A 39 24.49 1.88 -3.77
N GLY A 40 24.43 3.00 -3.03
CA GLY A 40 25.19 3.18 -1.80
C GLY A 40 24.33 2.95 -0.56
N SER A 41 24.94 3.17 0.60
CA SER A 41 24.26 3.01 1.89
C SER A 41 23.07 3.97 2.05
N ASP A 42 23.17 5.20 1.54
CA ASP A 42 22.08 6.16 1.60
C ASP A 42 20.89 5.71 0.77
N ASP A 43 21.15 5.11 -0.39
CA ASP A 43 20.10 4.56 -1.24
C ASP A 43 19.38 3.40 -0.54
N LEU A 44 20.13 2.56 0.17
CA LEU A 44 19.55 1.46 0.94
C LEU A 44 18.69 1.97 2.09
N HIS A 45 19.11 3.01 2.78
CA HIS A 45 18.31 3.63 3.85
C HIS A 45 17.00 4.19 3.28
N THR A 46 17.07 4.85 2.14
CA THR A 46 15.89 5.38 1.46
C THR A 46 14.95 4.26 1.03
N LEU A 47 15.48 3.18 0.43
CA LEU A 47 14.69 2.04 0.03
C LEU A 47 14.03 1.34 1.22
N ALA A 48 14.75 1.18 2.33
CA ALA A 48 14.19 0.60 3.55
C ALA A 48 13.05 1.47 4.09
N PHE A 49 13.22 2.79 4.05
CA PHE A 49 12.18 3.74 4.46
C PHE A 49 10.93 3.61 3.59
N ILE A 50 11.11 3.56 2.27
CA ILE A 50 10.00 3.38 1.31
C ILE A 50 9.28 2.06 1.58
N LYS A 51 10.03 0.97 1.71
CA LYS A 51 9.45 -0.34 1.98
C LYS A 51 8.62 -0.33 3.26
N ARG A 52 9.18 0.17 4.35
CA ARG A 52 8.49 0.22 5.64
C ARG A 52 7.23 1.07 5.59
N SER A 53 7.30 2.23 4.93
CA SER A 53 6.15 3.12 4.77
C SER A 53 5.06 2.46 3.94
N ARG A 54 5.42 1.76 2.86
CA ARG A 54 4.46 1.02 2.04
C ARG A 54 3.82 -0.14 2.82
N ASP A 55 4.60 -0.84 3.62
CA ASP A 55 4.09 -1.93 4.47
C ASP A 55 3.07 -1.43 5.49
N LEU A 56 3.22 -0.18 5.95
CA LEU A 56 2.25 0.47 6.83
C LEU A 56 1.03 1.03 6.10
N GLY A 57 0.98 0.87 4.78
CA GLY A 57 -0.18 1.24 3.98
C GLY A 57 -0.17 2.66 3.43
N PHE A 58 0.92 3.41 3.59
CA PHE A 58 1.01 4.74 2.98
C PHE A 58 1.04 4.64 1.46
N SER A 59 0.33 5.55 0.79
CA SER A 59 0.38 5.68 -0.67
C SER A 59 1.76 6.19 -1.11
N LEU A 60 2.08 6.02 -2.39
CA LEU A 60 3.35 6.56 -2.92
C LEU A 60 3.45 8.07 -2.76
N GLU A 61 2.35 8.79 -2.93
CA GLU A 61 2.31 10.24 -2.69
C GLU A 61 2.63 10.57 -1.24
N GLU A 62 2.04 9.85 -0.31
CA GLU A 62 2.30 10.01 1.12
C GLU A 62 3.73 9.66 1.49
N VAL A 63 4.28 8.60 0.89
CA VAL A 63 5.69 8.22 1.07
C VAL A 63 6.61 9.35 0.60
N GLY A 64 6.28 9.99 -0.51
CA GLY A 64 7.05 11.14 -1.01
C GLY A 64 7.06 12.30 -0.02
N LYS A 65 5.91 12.61 0.58
CA LYS A 65 5.81 13.63 1.63
C LYS A 65 6.63 13.27 2.87
N LEU A 66 6.55 12.00 3.29
CA LEU A 66 7.33 11.51 4.43
C LEU A 66 8.83 11.59 4.17
N LEU A 67 9.27 11.24 2.96
CA LEU A 67 10.67 11.35 2.58
C LEU A 67 11.16 12.80 2.62
N THR A 68 10.37 13.73 2.12
CA THR A 68 10.68 15.15 2.16
C THR A 68 10.85 15.63 3.61
N LEU A 69 9.93 15.24 4.49
CA LEU A 69 10.01 15.58 5.91
C LEU A 69 11.21 14.92 6.60
N TRP A 70 11.52 13.70 6.25
CA TRP A 70 12.65 12.97 6.83
C TRP A 70 13.99 13.63 6.47
N GLN A 71 14.10 14.14 5.26
CA GLN A 71 15.31 14.82 4.76
C GLN A 71 15.41 16.26 5.25
N ASP A 72 14.32 16.84 5.72
CA ASP A 72 14.30 18.20 6.24
C ASP A 72 14.70 18.22 7.71
N ARG A 73 15.86 18.75 7.99
CA ARG A 73 16.38 18.85 9.36
C ARG A 73 15.64 19.85 10.23
N GLN A 74 14.89 20.76 9.62
CA GLN A 74 14.11 21.77 10.34
C GLN A 74 12.65 21.39 10.50
N ARG A 75 12.30 20.15 10.13
CA ARG A 75 10.92 19.67 10.23
C ARG A 75 10.40 19.74 11.66
N ALA A 76 9.13 20.04 11.79
CA ALA A 76 8.42 19.87 13.05
C ALA A 76 7.90 18.44 13.15
N SER A 77 8.08 17.79 14.30
CA SER A 77 7.52 16.47 14.54
C SER A 77 5.99 16.48 14.49
N ALA A 78 5.37 17.64 14.74
CA ALA A 78 3.93 17.82 14.60
C ALA A 78 3.44 17.55 13.18
N ASP A 79 4.22 17.91 12.16
CA ASP A 79 3.84 17.67 10.75
C ASP A 79 3.82 16.17 10.43
N VAL A 80 4.82 15.44 10.91
CA VAL A 80 4.89 13.98 10.75
C VAL A 80 3.72 13.31 11.49
N LYS A 81 3.45 13.77 12.70
CA LYS A 81 2.34 13.26 13.52
C LYS A 81 0.99 13.49 12.84
N ALA A 82 0.81 14.66 12.23
CA ALA A 82 -0.43 14.97 11.50
C ALA A 82 -0.66 14.02 10.33
N LEU A 83 0.38 13.73 9.53
CA LEU A 83 0.30 12.77 8.45
C LEU A 83 -0.04 11.37 8.95
N ALA A 84 0.59 10.94 10.03
CA ALA A 84 0.32 9.63 10.63
C ALA A 84 -1.11 9.54 11.15
N ARG A 85 -1.62 10.58 11.79
CA ARG A 85 -3.01 10.61 12.28
C ARG A 85 -4.02 10.55 11.14
N GLN A 86 -3.78 11.29 10.07
CA GLN A 86 -4.63 11.24 8.89
C GLN A 86 -4.67 9.83 8.32
N HIS A 87 -3.53 9.16 8.25
CA HIS A 87 -3.45 7.79 7.77
C HIS A 87 -4.20 6.82 8.69
N ILE A 88 -4.11 7.01 10.00
CA ILE A 88 -4.87 6.21 10.97
C ILE A 88 -6.38 6.36 10.73
N ASP A 89 -6.85 7.58 10.49
CA ASP A 89 -8.27 7.83 10.21
C ASP A 89 -8.73 7.12 8.93
N GLU A 90 -7.90 7.14 7.90
CA GLU A 90 -8.16 6.42 6.64
C GLU A 90 -8.21 4.91 6.87
N LEU A 91 -7.29 4.37 7.68
CA LEU A 91 -7.27 2.95 8.03
C LEU A 91 -8.52 2.56 8.82
N ASN A 92 -8.94 3.39 9.77
CA ASN A 92 -10.15 3.14 10.54
C ASN A 92 -11.40 3.12 9.64
N GLN A 93 -11.44 3.99 8.64
CA GLN A 93 -12.52 3.98 7.65
C GLN A 93 -12.53 2.68 6.84
N LYS A 94 -11.36 2.22 6.40
CA LYS A 94 -11.25 0.95 5.68
C LYS A 94 -11.65 -0.24 6.55
N ILE A 95 -11.29 -0.23 7.82
CA ILE A 95 -11.69 -1.27 8.77
C ILE A 95 -13.22 -1.33 8.87
N ARG A 96 -13.89 -0.18 8.97
CA ARG A 96 -15.35 -0.14 9.00
C ARG A 96 -15.96 -0.68 7.72
N GLU A 97 -15.45 -0.26 6.57
CA GLU A 97 -15.92 -0.72 5.27
C GLU A 97 -15.75 -2.23 5.09
N LEU A 98 -14.58 -2.75 5.45
CA LEU A 98 -14.31 -4.19 5.40
C LEU A 98 -15.22 -4.96 6.37
N GLY A 99 -15.49 -4.38 7.55
CA GLY A 99 -16.42 -4.95 8.51
C GLY A 99 -17.83 -5.06 7.96
N GLU A 100 -18.29 -4.03 7.27
CA GLU A 100 -19.62 -4.03 6.63
C GLU A 100 -19.72 -5.10 5.54
N LEU A 101 -18.68 -5.22 4.71
CA LEU A 101 -18.62 -6.25 3.67
C LEU A 101 -18.63 -7.64 4.27
N ARG A 102 -17.83 -7.85 5.32
CA ARG A 102 -17.79 -9.12 6.05
C ARG A 102 -19.17 -9.45 6.63
N ASP A 103 -19.80 -8.49 7.28
CA ASP A 103 -21.09 -8.70 7.94
C ASP A 103 -22.17 -9.04 6.92
N THR A 104 -22.15 -8.42 5.74
CA THR A 104 -23.05 -8.73 4.64
C THR A 104 -22.87 -10.18 4.18
N LEU A 105 -21.63 -10.61 3.97
CA LEU A 105 -21.34 -11.98 3.58
C LEU A 105 -21.69 -12.97 4.67
N GLN A 106 -21.44 -12.60 5.93
CA GLN A 106 -21.77 -13.45 7.08
C GLN A 106 -23.28 -13.73 7.15
N ASP A 107 -24.09 -12.68 6.97
CA ASP A 107 -25.55 -12.83 6.92
C ASP A 107 -25.98 -13.76 5.81
N LEU A 108 -25.40 -13.62 4.62
CA LEU A 108 -25.72 -14.48 3.49
C LEU A 108 -25.34 -15.94 3.78
N VAL A 109 -24.19 -16.17 4.40
CA VAL A 109 -23.73 -17.52 4.79
C VAL A 109 -24.67 -18.12 5.82
N GLU A 110 -25.10 -17.36 6.83
CA GLU A 110 -26.00 -17.85 7.88
C GLU A 110 -27.37 -18.19 7.36
N HIS A 111 -27.85 -17.54 6.29
CA HIS A 111 -29.13 -17.84 5.66
C HIS A 111 -29.03 -18.92 4.59
N CYS A 112 -27.83 -19.39 4.27
CA CYS A 112 -27.62 -20.49 3.34
C CYS A 112 -27.60 -21.81 4.08
N SER A 113 -28.46 -22.73 3.67
CA SER A 113 -28.52 -24.05 4.32
C SER A 113 -27.31 -24.96 4.07
N GLY A 114 -26.52 -24.63 3.03
CA GLY A 114 -25.31 -25.41 2.72
C GLY A 114 -25.57 -26.84 2.28
N ASP A 115 -26.77 -27.16 1.77
CA ASP A 115 -27.14 -28.49 1.32
C ASP A 115 -27.14 -28.62 -0.21
N HIS A 116 -27.72 -29.70 -0.73
CA HIS A 116 -27.75 -29.99 -2.15
C HIS A 116 -28.79 -29.18 -2.94
N ARG A 117 -29.59 -28.35 -2.26
CA ARG A 117 -30.60 -27.57 -2.93
C ARG A 117 -29.94 -26.43 -3.74
N PRO A 118 -30.50 -26.10 -4.91
CA PRO A 118 -29.95 -25.03 -5.72
C PRO A 118 -30.16 -23.62 -5.13
N ASP A 119 -31.04 -23.49 -4.16
CA ASP A 119 -31.31 -22.21 -3.53
C ASP A 119 -30.09 -21.74 -2.75
N CYS A 120 -29.53 -20.64 -3.21
CA CYS A 120 -28.38 -20.06 -2.56
C CYS A 120 -28.56 -18.55 -2.43
N PRO A 121 -28.87 -18.03 -1.23
CA PRO A 121 -29.01 -16.59 -1.02
C PRO A 121 -27.79 -15.77 -1.46
N ILE A 122 -26.60 -16.37 -1.34
CA ILE A 122 -25.36 -15.69 -1.74
C ILE A 122 -25.36 -15.43 -3.26
N LEU A 123 -25.63 -16.48 -4.05
CA LEU A 123 -25.67 -16.34 -5.52
C LEU A 123 -26.82 -15.45 -5.98
N LYS A 124 -27.95 -15.56 -5.31
CA LYS A 124 -29.13 -14.74 -5.60
C LYS A 124 -28.82 -13.26 -5.36
N GLU A 125 -28.19 -12.93 -4.26
CA GLU A 125 -27.81 -11.57 -3.93
C GLU A 125 -26.82 -11.01 -4.95
N LEU A 126 -25.80 -11.79 -5.30
CA LEU A 126 -24.79 -11.38 -6.29
C LEU A 126 -25.41 -11.18 -7.67
N ALA A 127 -26.36 -12.05 -8.05
CA ALA A 127 -27.01 -11.97 -9.35
C ALA A 127 -27.95 -10.78 -9.48
N SER A 128 -28.60 -10.37 -8.40
CA SER A 128 -29.58 -9.28 -8.39
C SER A 128 -29.01 -7.92 -8.00
N GLY A 129 -27.81 -7.89 -7.46
CA GLY A 129 -27.27 -6.72 -6.78
C GLY A 129 -26.95 -5.51 -7.64
N CYS A 130 -26.78 -5.70 -8.95
CA CYS A 130 -26.34 -4.60 -9.80
C CYS A 130 -27.36 -3.47 -9.95
N CYS A 131 -28.67 -3.77 -9.75
CA CYS A 131 -29.75 -2.80 -10.00
C CYS A 131 -30.54 -2.45 -8.74
N ALA A 132 -30.33 -3.17 -7.65
CA ALA A 132 -31.21 -3.13 -6.49
C ALA A 132 -30.66 -2.32 -5.32
N GLN A 133 -29.37 -2.03 -5.32
CA GLN A 133 -28.76 -1.38 -4.17
C GLN A 133 -28.06 -0.09 -4.57
N PRO A 134 -28.38 1.03 -3.92
CA PRO A 134 -27.49 2.18 -4.02
C PRO A 134 -26.12 1.75 -3.54
N ALA A 135 -25.08 2.32 -4.15
CA ALA A 135 -23.71 2.04 -3.76
C ALA A 135 -23.58 2.16 -2.23
N ARG A 136 -23.18 1.09 -1.60
CA ARG A 136 -22.82 1.14 -0.21
C ARG A 136 -21.49 1.87 -0.12
N ALA A 137 -21.54 3.05 0.42
CA ALA A 137 -20.34 3.82 0.64
C ALA A 137 -19.46 3.16 1.71
#